data_37d1966468fbfb59195caed98f08f41a
#
_entry.id   37d1966468fbfb59195caed98f08f41a
#
_cell.length_a   1.000
_cell.length_b   1.000
_cell.length_c   1.000
_cell.angle_alpha   90.00
_cell.angle_beta   90.00
_cell.angle_gamma   90.00
#
_symmetry.space_group_name_H-M   'P 1'
#
loop_
_entity.id
_entity.type
_entity.pdbx_description
1 polymer ?
#
loop_
_entity_poly.entity_id
_entity_poly.type
_entity_poly.pdbx_seq_one_letter_code
_entity_poly.pdbx_strand_id
1 'polypeptide(L)'
;MKTAILNSKIKSSTQSGAYKIMLLFAFILHIGVFIYFIINTPIHTDEVMTVLNANSLAKSGTDILGEKLPIYFDTWLYGGQSPFATYLVAIMIKLFGYSLFVTRVPMFVFSMLGLIAFYKFLKEVIPENETLINIAFCLACISPWHLYSSAFTLDCNFLPHIAMFGMYFLAKGINSTKSKYFVFSMLFFGLGFYCYILSAIIIPVLLAVLFLTLLIKKKVSFKNTIISVITIFIVAIPFILQGLVQFGIIENLNFLGFSISKMPYYNRAVESSSSFIENVISGFAFTIFPDLVTIDSCSFNYQNSFGGILLLLGIIYLIITRKKELSLAKIIVISFSISACISFGFAYFYSATYRFNIYNYIFILGTAFGIQFISSAKIKNIGKITIIALIISSLAVSGYSFAYYFNKDKIESDIFYEKSITNSLDFAENKTNNSIDIVYSNNNIVFIKMARNQRLYISTMFKYINEYDSSNAKEEMLNIYINSKNPNENTLKIKNNNSINFVSPKKILNDDVFIAETNDISTLKYDKKLYKYKSFGVYTVFYK
;
A
#
# COMPACT_ATOMS: atom_id res chain seq x y z
N MET A 1 -6.50 -27.29 44.66
CA MET A 1 -6.83 -27.57 43.23
C MET A 1 -8.04 -26.77 42.74
N LYS A 2 -9.21 -26.76 43.41
CA LYS A 2 -10.40 -25.96 43.01
C LYS A 2 -10.15 -24.45 42.94
N THR A 3 -9.42 -23.88 43.90
CA THR A 3 -9.06 -22.45 43.94
C THR A 3 -8.12 -22.04 42.78
N ALA A 4 -7.17 -22.90 42.39
CA ALA A 4 -6.28 -22.66 41.25
C ALA A 4 -7.04 -22.70 39.93
N ILE A 5 -8.01 -23.59 39.77
CA ILE A 5 -8.88 -23.68 38.60
C ILE A 5 -9.84 -22.49 38.53
N LEU A 6 -10.38 -22.05 39.68
CA LEU A 6 -11.23 -20.86 39.74
C LEU A 6 -10.46 -19.59 39.39
N ASN A 7 -9.25 -19.43 39.96
CA ASN A 7 -8.38 -18.30 39.62
C ASN A 7 -7.91 -18.30 38.16
N SER A 8 -7.65 -19.47 37.57
CA SER A 8 -7.33 -19.57 36.13
C SER A 8 -8.54 -19.22 35.25
N LYS A 9 -9.77 -19.64 35.62
CA LYS A 9 -11.00 -19.28 34.92
C LYS A 9 -11.34 -17.79 35.04
N ILE A 10 -11.19 -17.20 36.21
CA ILE A 10 -11.40 -15.76 36.45
C ILE A 10 -10.35 -14.96 35.65
N LYS A 11 -9.07 -15.37 35.70
CA LYS A 11 -8.00 -14.74 34.93
C LYS A 11 -8.23 -14.83 33.41
N SER A 12 -8.73 -15.95 32.90
CA SER A 12 -9.05 -16.12 31.50
C SER A 12 -10.28 -15.31 31.04
N SER A 13 -11.26 -15.10 31.92
CA SER A 13 -12.46 -14.30 31.62
C SER A 13 -12.17 -12.80 31.61
N THR A 14 -11.37 -12.30 32.53
CA THR A 14 -10.93 -10.90 32.56
C THR A 14 -10.00 -10.56 31.39
N GLN A 15 -9.15 -11.51 30.97
CA GLN A 15 -8.26 -11.37 29.81
C GLN A 15 -9.02 -11.29 28.48
N SER A 16 -10.06 -12.10 28.31
CA SER A 16 -10.98 -12.03 27.18
C SER A 16 -11.71 -10.68 27.10
N GLY A 17 -11.96 -10.05 28.24
CA GLY A 17 -12.60 -8.73 28.32
C GLY A 17 -11.71 -7.59 27.81
N ALA A 18 -10.46 -7.54 28.24
CA ALA A 18 -9.53 -6.47 27.82
C ALA A 18 -9.29 -6.47 26.31
N TYR A 19 -9.06 -7.65 25.71
CA TYR A 19 -8.92 -7.77 24.25
C TYR A 19 -10.16 -7.27 23.51
N LYS A 20 -11.36 -7.67 23.93
CA LYS A 20 -12.60 -7.26 23.28
C LYS A 20 -12.79 -5.73 23.35
N ILE A 21 -12.48 -5.13 24.50
CA ILE A 21 -12.55 -3.67 24.67
C ILE A 21 -11.54 -2.97 23.74
N MET A 22 -10.30 -3.44 23.69
CA MET A 22 -9.29 -2.87 22.80
C MET A 22 -9.64 -3.03 21.32
N LEU A 23 -10.18 -4.20 20.92
CA LEU A 23 -10.64 -4.44 19.56
C LEU A 23 -11.83 -3.54 19.18
N LEU A 24 -12.79 -3.37 20.10
CA LEU A 24 -13.93 -2.47 19.91
C LEU A 24 -13.45 -1.01 19.79
N PHE A 25 -12.53 -0.58 20.64
CA PHE A 25 -11.93 0.74 20.56
C PHE A 25 -11.20 0.95 19.24
N ALA A 26 -10.37 -0.02 18.82
CA ALA A 26 -9.70 0.01 17.52
C ALA A 26 -10.71 0.11 16.38
N PHE A 27 -11.77 -0.69 16.39
CA PHE A 27 -12.82 -0.64 15.39
C PHE A 27 -13.50 0.74 15.33
N ILE A 28 -13.88 1.31 16.47
CA ILE A 28 -14.49 2.65 16.52
C ILE A 28 -13.53 3.72 15.98
N LEU A 29 -12.26 3.67 16.36
CA LEU A 29 -11.24 4.61 15.90
C LEU A 29 -11.03 4.49 14.38
N HIS A 30 -10.88 3.27 13.88
CA HIS A 30 -10.65 3.03 12.45
C HIS A 30 -11.87 3.37 11.60
N ILE A 31 -13.09 3.07 12.07
CA ILE A 31 -14.30 3.46 11.33
C ILE A 31 -14.45 4.98 11.30
N GLY A 32 -14.09 5.68 12.38
CA GLY A 32 -14.08 7.15 12.41
C GLY A 32 -13.12 7.73 11.38
N VAL A 33 -11.87 7.22 11.33
CA VAL A 33 -10.89 7.60 10.32
C VAL A 33 -11.38 7.25 8.91
N PHE A 34 -11.88 6.04 8.71
CA PHE A 34 -12.41 5.59 7.43
C PHE A 34 -13.54 6.49 6.90
N ILE A 35 -14.52 6.81 7.75
CA ILE A 35 -15.63 7.70 7.37
C ILE A 35 -15.10 9.10 7.04
N TYR A 36 -14.18 9.62 7.85
CA TYR A 36 -13.56 10.92 7.56
C TYR A 36 -12.91 10.94 6.17
N PHE A 37 -12.15 9.89 5.81
CA PHE A 37 -11.48 9.81 4.51
C PHE A 37 -12.46 9.64 3.35
N ILE A 38 -13.58 8.93 3.56
CA ILE A 38 -14.63 8.83 2.53
C ILE A 38 -15.25 10.19 2.21
N ILE A 39 -15.46 11.03 3.24
CA ILE A 39 -16.13 12.33 3.08
C ILE A 39 -15.18 13.41 2.58
N ASN A 40 -13.95 13.44 3.10
CA ASN A 40 -13.06 14.60 2.96
C ASN A 40 -11.85 14.36 2.05
N THR A 41 -11.52 13.10 1.75
CA THR A 41 -10.31 12.79 0.98
C THR A 41 -10.68 12.21 -0.38
N PRO A 42 -10.40 12.93 -1.47
CA PRO A 42 -10.62 12.43 -2.81
C PRO A 42 -9.80 11.17 -3.07
N ILE A 43 -10.06 10.52 -4.18
CA ILE A 43 -9.30 9.33 -4.56
C ILE A 43 -7.84 9.69 -4.81
N HIS A 44 -6.93 8.84 -4.34
CA HIS A 44 -5.51 8.95 -4.62
C HIS A 44 -5.21 8.40 -6.02
N THR A 45 -4.23 8.95 -6.67
CA THR A 45 -3.82 8.57 -8.03
C THR A 45 -3.58 7.07 -8.20
N ASP A 46 -2.92 6.41 -7.25
CA ASP A 46 -2.69 4.96 -7.33
C ASP A 46 -3.98 4.15 -7.10
N GLU A 47 -4.94 4.68 -6.33
CA GLU A 47 -6.28 4.08 -6.21
C GLU A 47 -7.04 4.17 -7.53
N VAL A 48 -6.86 5.25 -8.32
CA VAL A 48 -7.54 5.44 -9.60
C VAL A 48 -7.30 4.28 -10.55
N MET A 49 -6.05 3.82 -10.67
CA MET A 49 -5.73 2.67 -11.54
C MET A 49 -6.39 1.38 -11.06
N THR A 50 -6.38 1.13 -9.74
CA THR A 50 -7.10 0.00 -9.15
C THR A 50 -8.59 0.05 -9.50
N VAL A 51 -9.20 1.23 -9.36
CA VAL A 51 -10.65 1.41 -9.55
C VAL A 51 -11.05 1.35 -11.02
N LEU A 52 -10.29 1.95 -11.93
CA LEU A 52 -10.54 1.88 -13.38
C LEU A 52 -10.49 0.44 -13.88
N ASN A 53 -9.42 -0.29 -13.55
CA ASN A 53 -9.28 -1.70 -13.90
C ASN A 53 -10.39 -2.56 -13.26
N ALA A 54 -10.71 -2.32 -11.98
CA ALA A 54 -11.76 -3.03 -11.28
C ALA A 54 -13.16 -2.79 -11.89
N ASN A 55 -13.45 -1.55 -12.28
CA ASN A 55 -14.72 -1.20 -12.94
C ASN A 55 -14.83 -1.85 -14.34
N SER A 56 -13.74 -1.86 -15.10
CA SER A 56 -13.68 -2.55 -16.39
C SER A 56 -13.90 -4.05 -16.23
N LEU A 57 -13.17 -4.70 -15.31
CA LEU A 57 -13.37 -6.12 -14.97
C LEU A 57 -14.80 -6.43 -14.53
N ALA A 58 -15.40 -5.58 -13.70
CA ALA A 58 -16.77 -5.78 -13.23
C ALA A 58 -17.79 -5.76 -14.38
N LYS A 59 -17.56 -4.93 -15.41
CA LYS A 59 -18.45 -4.74 -16.57
C LYS A 59 -18.22 -5.76 -17.67
N SER A 60 -16.96 -6.02 -18.04
CA SER A 60 -16.59 -6.78 -19.26
C SER A 60 -15.74 -8.01 -18.99
N GLY A 61 -15.16 -8.16 -17.79
CA GLY A 61 -14.18 -9.21 -17.49
C GLY A 61 -12.79 -8.94 -18.09
N THR A 62 -12.56 -7.72 -18.60
CA THR A 62 -11.27 -7.26 -19.11
C THR A 62 -10.78 -6.05 -18.31
N ASP A 63 -9.49 -5.82 -18.30
CA ASP A 63 -8.93 -4.56 -17.80
C ASP A 63 -9.21 -3.39 -18.75
N ILE A 64 -8.70 -2.18 -18.44
CA ILE A 64 -8.88 -0.99 -19.29
C ILE A 64 -8.15 -1.09 -20.63
N LEU A 65 -7.19 -2.01 -20.77
CA LEU A 65 -6.42 -2.25 -21.99
C LEU A 65 -6.99 -3.41 -22.83
N GLY A 66 -8.11 -4.00 -22.38
CA GLY A 66 -8.78 -5.10 -23.08
C GLY A 66 -8.22 -6.50 -22.77
N GLU A 67 -7.25 -6.63 -21.85
CA GLU A 67 -6.73 -7.93 -21.44
C GLU A 67 -7.74 -8.66 -20.55
N LYS A 68 -8.04 -9.93 -20.89
CA LYS A 68 -9.02 -10.73 -20.17
C LYS A 68 -8.45 -11.33 -18.90
N LEU A 69 -9.02 -10.97 -17.74
CA LEU A 69 -8.63 -11.49 -16.43
C LEU A 69 -7.09 -11.54 -16.26
N PRO A 70 -6.35 -10.41 -16.37
CA PRO A 70 -4.90 -10.44 -16.32
C PRO A 70 -4.38 -10.85 -14.94
N ILE A 71 -3.28 -11.62 -14.90
CA ILE A 71 -2.58 -11.98 -13.67
C ILE A 71 -1.85 -10.77 -13.07
N TYR A 72 -1.52 -9.80 -13.92
CA TYR A 72 -0.89 -8.54 -13.53
C TYR A 72 -1.43 -7.44 -14.41
N PHE A 73 -1.71 -6.26 -13.82
CA PHE A 73 -2.27 -5.14 -14.57
C PHE A 73 -1.16 -4.23 -15.05
N ASP A 74 -1.18 -3.86 -16.32
CA ASP A 74 -0.37 -2.75 -16.80
C ASP A 74 -0.97 -1.45 -16.25
N THR A 75 -0.14 -0.69 -15.58
CA THR A 75 -0.53 0.60 -15.00
C THR A 75 0.54 1.60 -15.33
N TRP A 76 0.46 2.81 -14.74
CA TRP A 76 1.50 3.81 -14.93
C TRP A 76 2.73 3.28 -15.68
N LEU A 77 3.31 4.06 -16.50
CA LEU A 77 4.47 3.88 -17.39
C LEU A 77 5.53 2.82 -17.05
N TYR A 78 5.64 2.42 -15.79
CA TYR A 78 6.80 1.69 -15.33
C TYR A 78 6.53 0.35 -14.75
N GLY A 79 5.33 -0.03 -14.65
CA GLY A 79 5.17 -1.25 -13.98
C GLY A 79 3.74 -1.69 -13.75
N GLY A 80 3.64 -2.94 -13.47
CA GLY A 80 2.40 -3.55 -13.19
C GLY A 80 1.87 -3.16 -11.82
N GLN A 81 0.58 -3.25 -11.67
CA GLN A 81 -0.11 -3.24 -10.40
C GLN A 81 -0.52 -4.66 -10.03
N SER A 82 -0.34 -4.99 -8.77
CA SER A 82 -0.66 -6.31 -8.26
C SER A 82 -2.17 -6.55 -8.25
N PRO A 83 -2.62 -7.76 -8.59
CA PRO A 83 -4.02 -8.03 -8.93
C PRO A 83 -4.95 -8.13 -7.73
N PHE A 84 -4.45 -8.42 -6.53
CA PHE A 84 -5.28 -8.76 -5.36
C PHE A 84 -6.30 -7.67 -5.02
N ALA A 85 -5.84 -6.42 -4.89
CA ALA A 85 -6.70 -5.27 -4.62
C ALA A 85 -7.74 -5.07 -5.74
N THR A 86 -7.28 -5.09 -6.98
CA THR A 86 -8.12 -4.84 -8.17
C THR A 86 -9.25 -5.87 -8.29
N TYR A 87 -8.97 -7.17 -8.11
CA TYR A 87 -10.01 -8.20 -8.16
C TYR A 87 -11.00 -8.10 -7.01
N LEU A 88 -10.55 -7.79 -5.78
CA LEU A 88 -11.46 -7.56 -4.65
C LEU A 88 -12.39 -6.39 -4.90
N VAL A 89 -11.85 -5.27 -5.38
CA VAL A 89 -12.63 -4.07 -5.71
C VAL A 89 -13.59 -4.37 -6.88
N ALA A 90 -13.16 -5.13 -7.89
CA ALA A 90 -14.03 -5.54 -9.00
C ALA A 90 -15.25 -6.34 -8.53
N ILE A 91 -15.05 -7.29 -7.62
CA ILE A 91 -16.15 -8.05 -6.99
C ILE A 91 -17.10 -7.09 -6.25
N MET A 92 -16.56 -6.16 -5.47
CA MET A 92 -17.36 -5.20 -4.73
C MET A 92 -18.16 -4.26 -5.65
N ILE A 93 -17.53 -3.75 -6.72
CA ILE A 93 -18.23 -2.93 -7.73
C ILE A 93 -19.31 -3.74 -8.45
N LYS A 94 -19.05 -4.99 -8.78
CA LYS A 94 -20.04 -5.87 -9.43
C LYS A 94 -21.27 -6.11 -8.56
N LEU A 95 -21.10 -6.22 -7.25
CA LEU A 95 -22.18 -6.48 -6.30
C LEU A 95 -22.94 -5.24 -5.87
N PHE A 96 -22.26 -4.11 -5.69
CA PHE A 96 -22.81 -2.92 -5.03
C PHE A 96 -22.79 -1.65 -5.90
N GLY A 97 -22.23 -1.74 -7.12
CA GLY A 97 -21.97 -0.57 -7.96
C GLY A 97 -20.74 0.21 -7.53
N TYR A 98 -20.33 1.17 -8.36
CA TYR A 98 -19.17 2.01 -8.08
C TYR A 98 -19.53 3.13 -7.08
N SER A 99 -18.74 3.23 -6.03
CA SER A 99 -18.62 4.42 -5.17
C SER A 99 -17.27 4.37 -4.45
N LEU A 100 -16.76 5.52 -3.99
CA LEU A 100 -15.51 5.58 -3.22
C LEU A 100 -15.59 4.72 -1.95
N PHE A 101 -16.74 4.67 -1.30
CA PHE A 101 -17.00 3.78 -0.15
C PHE A 101 -16.80 2.32 -0.54
N VAL A 102 -17.47 1.86 -1.60
CA VAL A 102 -17.40 0.47 -2.07
C VAL A 102 -15.97 0.06 -2.42
N THR A 103 -15.19 0.96 -3.02
CA THR A 103 -13.80 0.67 -3.41
C THR A 103 -12.85 0.58 -2.21
N ARG A 104 -13.11 1.29 -1.11
CA ARG A 104 -12.25 1.33 0.09
C ARG A 104 -12.61 0.31 1.17
N VAL A 105 -13.84 -0.22 1.17
CA VAL A 105 -14.29 -1.23 2.15
C VAL A 105 -13.40 -2.47 2.22
N PRO A 106 -12.92 -3.08 1.11
CA PRO A 106 -12.04 -4.25 1.20
C PRO A 106 -10.80 -4.00 2.06
N MET A 107 -10.15 -2.84 1.87
CA MET A 107 -8.95 -2.51 2.63
C MET A 107 -9.24 -2.36 4.12
N PHE A 108 -10.32 -1.65 4.46
CA PHE A 108 -10.78 -1.53 5.85
C PHE A 108 -11.02 -2.89 6.50
N VAL A 109 -11.72 -3.80 5.82
CA VAL A 109 -11.99 -5.16 6.32
C VAL A 109 -10.70 -5.94 6.53
N PHE A 110 -9.78 -5.92 5.56
CA PHE A 110 -8.51 -6.65 5.70
C PHE A 110 -7.63 -6.07 6.81
N SER A 111 -7.65 -4.77 7.04
CA SER A 111 -6.92 -4.16 8.16
C SER A 111 -7.45 -4.64 9.52
N MET A 112 -8.77 -4.71 9.69
CA MET A 112 -9.39 -5.24 10.92
C MET A 112 -9.07 -6.73 11.12
N LEU A 113 -9.16 -7.53 10.06
CA LEU A 113 -8.76 -8.93 10.09
C LEU A 113 -7.26 -9.10 10.41
N GLY A 114 -6.41 -8.20 9.93
CA GLY A 114 -4.98 -8.14 10.24
C GLY A 114 -4.70 -7.94 11.74
N LEU A 115 -5.45 -7.05 12.42
CA LEU A 115 -5.37 -6.89 13.89
C LEU A 115 -5.75 -8.18 14.62
N ILE A 116 -6.82 -8.83 14.18
CA ILE A 116 -7.24 -10.11 14.77
C ILE A 116 -6.16 -11.18 14.58
N ALA A 117 -5.57 -11.25 13.39
CA ALA A 117 -4.48 -12.19 13.11
C ALA A 117 -3.25 -11.87 13.97
N PHE A 118 -2.90 -10.59 14.12
CA PHE A 118 -1.78 -10.15 14.96
C PHE A 118 -1.99 -10.52 16.44
N TYR A 119 -3.16 -10.30 17.01
CA TYR A 119 -3.47 -10.72 18.36
C TYR A 119 -3.32 -12.24 18.54
N LYS A 120 -3.88 -13.04 17.61
CA LYS A 120 -3.74 -14.49 17.64
C LYS A 120 -2.29 -14.94 17.50
N PHE A 121 -1.51 -14.27 16.67
CA PHE A 121 -0.08 -14.50 16.52
C PHE A 121 0.68 -14.22 17.82
N LEU A 122 0.41 -13.09 18.50
CA LEU A 122 1.03 -12.76 19.80
C LEU A 122 0.76 -13.86 20.84
N LYS A 123 -0.47 -14.39 20.87
CA LYS A 123 -0.84 -15.51 21.76
C LYS A 123 -0.05 -16.79 21.48
N GLU A 124 0.33 -17.05 20.25
CA GLU A 124 1.17 -18.20 19.89
C GLU A 124 2.66 -17.97 20.23
N VAL A 125 3.14 -16.73 20.13
CA VAL A 125 4.57 -16.42 20.23
C VAL A 125 5.02 -16.11 21.66
N ILE A 126 4.15 -15.46 22.46
CA ILE A 126 4.42 -15.02 23.84
C ILE A 126 3.26 -15.31 24.79
N PRO A 127 2.74 -16.57 24.83
CA PRO A 127 1.47 -16.91 25.50
C PRO A 127 1.42 -16.57 26.99
N GLU A 128 2.57 -16.56 27.66
CA GLU A 128 2.65 -16.34 29.10
C GLU A 128 2.76 -14.85 29.50
N ASN A 129 2.98 -13.95 28.53
CA ASN A 129 3.20 -12.53 28.79
C ASN A 129 2.02 -11.68 28.30
N GLU A 130 0.91 -11.76 29.02
CA GLU A 130 -0.32 -11.03 28.72
C GLU A 130 -0.12 -9.51 28.64
N THR A 131 0.70 -8.96 29.53
CA THR A 131 1.00 -7.51 29.53
C THR A 131 1.67 -7.09 28.22
N LEU A 132 2.64 -7.86 27.75
CA LEU A 132 3.35 -7.57 26.51
C LEU A 132 2.43 -7.74 25.30
N ILE A 133 1.56 -8.77 25.29
CA ILE A 133 0.53 -8.94 24.27
C ILE A 133 -0.35 -7.69 24.17
N ASN A 134 -0.86 -7.22 25.30
CA ASN A 134 -1.75 -6.07 25.34
C ASN A 134 -1.03 -4.77 24.91
N ILE A 135 0.23 -4.58 25.31
CA ILE A 135 1.04 -3.44 24.85
C ILE A 135 1.23 -3.48 23.32
N ALA A 136 1.72 -4.61 22.79
CA ALA A 136 1.96 -4.75 21.36
C ALA A 136 0.67 -4.57 20.53
N PHE A 137 -0.43 -5.15 21.01
CA PHE A 137 -1.73 -5.04 20.34
C PHE A 137 -2.27 -3.60 20.38
N CYS A 138 -2.19 -2.93 21.53
CA CYS A 138 -2.58 -1.52 21.66
C CYS A 138 -1.77 -0.61 20.71
N LEU A 139 -0.45 -0.80 20.65
CA LEU A 139 0.42 -0.05 19.75
C LEU A 139 0.04 -0.27 18.28
N ALA A 140 -0.35 -1.49 17.91
CA ALA A 140 -0.83 -1.75 16.53
C ALA A 140 -2.16 -1.02 16.26
N CYS A 141 -3.09 -1.01 17.23
CA CYS A 141 -4.38 -0.34 17.08
C CYS A 141 -4.29 1.18 16.90
N ILE A 142 -3.27 1.82 17.47
CA ILE A 142 -3.06 3.28 17.39
C ILE A 142 -1.91 3.67 16.45
N SER A 143 -1.31 2.71 15.76
CA SER A 143 -0.24 2.96 14.79
C SER A 143 -0.75 3.87 13.67
N PRO A 144 -0.06 4.99 13.35
CA PRO A 144 -0.44 5.85 12.23
C PRO A 144 -0.53 5.09 10.91
N TRP A 145 0.42 4.21 10.65
CA TRP A 145 0.38 3.32 9.50
C TRP A 145 -0.92 2.53 9.44
N HIS A 146 -1.30 1.85 10.54
CA HIS A 146 -2.47 0.99 10.53
C HIS A 146 -3.77 1.79 10.39
N LEU A 147 -3.86 2.93 11.07
CA LEU A 147 -5.03 3.82 11.01
C LEU A 147 -5.26 4.37 9.61
N TYR A 148 -4.24 4.95 9.01
CA TYR A 148 -4.41 5.68 7.75
C TYR A 148 -4.38 4.77 6.53
N SER A 149 -3.49 3.76 6.47
CA SER A 149 -3.44 2.83 5.35
C SER A 149 -4.73 2.01 5.21
N SER A 150 -5.49 1.82 6.30
CA SER A 150 -6.80 1.14 6.27
C SER A 150 -7.86 1.87 5.45
N ALA A 151 -7.67 3.15 5.18
CA ALA A 151 -8.60 3.99 4.43
C ALA A 151 -8.25 4.17 2.94
N PHE A 152 -7.08 3.63 2.49
CA PHE A 152 -6.63 3.73 1.10
C PHE A 152 -6.45 2.35 0.48
N THR A 153 -7.12 2.10 -0.63
CA THR A 153 -7.07 0.81 -1.35
C THR A 153 -5.86 0.77 -2.30
N LEU A 154 -4.66 0.88 -1.71
CA LEU A 154 -3.42 0.62 -2.42
C LEU A 154 -3.09 -0.88 -2.37
N ASP A 155 -2.54 -1.42 -3.46
CA ASP A 155 -2.20 -2.83 -3.55
C ASP A 155 -1.23 -3.27 -2.44
N CYS A 156 -0.20 -2.47 -2.14
CA CYS A 156 0.79 -2.74 -1.09
C CYS A 156 0.20 -2.78 0.33
N ASN A 157 -0.93 -2.12 0.58
CA ASN A 157 -1.52 -2.05 1.92
C ASN A 157 -2.15 -3.39 2.36
N PHE A 158 -2.52 -4.27 1.44
CA PHE A 158 -3.02 -5.61 1.75
C PHE A 158 -1.93 -6.56 2.24
N LEU A 159 -0.70 -6.40 1.76
CA LEU A 159 0.42 -7.30 2.01
C LEU A 159 0.69 -7.59 3.50
N PRO A 160 0.80 -6.58 4.40
CA PRO A 160 1.10 -6.83 5.81
C PRO A 160 0.01 -7.63 6.51
N HIS A 161 -1.26 -7.42 6.15
CA HIS A 161 -2.38 -8.13 6.75
C HIS A 161 -2.44 -9.59 6.30
N ILE A 162 -2.22 -9.84 5.02
CA ILE A 162 -2.12 -11.20 4.44
C ILE A 162 -0.92 -11.93 5.04
N ALA A 163 0.25 -11.29 5.09
CA ALA A 163 1.45 -11.87 5.69
C ALA A 163 1.27 -12.17 7.18
N MET A 164 0.48 -11.36 7.90
CA MET A 164 0.20 -11.59 9.32
C MET A 164 -0.62 -12.88 9.56
N PHE A 165 -1.56 -13.23 8.68
CA PHE A 165 -2.18 -14.55 8.70
C PHE A 165 -1.15 -15.66 8.46
N GLY A 166 -0.23 -15.47 7.49
CA GLY A 166 0.88 -16.38 7.25
C GLY A 166 1.71 -16.61 8.52
N MET A 167 2.07 -15.53 9.21
CA MET A 167 2.82 -15.58 10.47
C MET A 167 2.06 -16.26 11.60
N TYR A 168 0.76 -15.98 11.73
CA TYR A 168 -0.07 -16.66 12.73
C TYR A 168 -0.09 -18.19 12.53
N PHE A 169 -0.35 -18.62 11.31
CA PHE A 169 -0.37 -20.05 11.01
C PHE A 169 1.01 -20.69 11.12
N LEU A 170 2.09 -19.98 10.79
CA LEU A 170 3.45 -20.47 11.01
C LEU A 170 3.74 -20.71 12.50
N ALA A 171 3.48 -19.72 13.35
CA ALA A 171 3.66 -19.84 14.79
C ALA A 171 2.83 -21.00 15.37
N LYS A 172 1.57 -21.12 14.95
CA LYS A 172 0.68 -22.22 15.33
C LYS A 172 1.18 -23.58 14.83
N GLY A 173 1.77 -23.63 13.63
CA GLY A 173 2.38 -24.83 13.06
C GLY A 173 3.60 -25.27 13.88
N ILE A 174 4.45 -24.32 14.28
CA ILE A 174 5.62 -24.59 15.14
C ILE A 174 5.19 -25.14 16.49
N ASN A 175 4.19 -24.55 17.15
CA ASN A 175 3.73 -24.97 18.47
C ASN A 175 2.97 -26.30 18.45
N SER A 176 2.17 -26.55 17.41
CA SER A 176 1.36 -27.77 17.32
C SER A 176 2.02 -28.93 16.54
N THR A 177 3.13 -28.64 15.83
CA THR A 177 3.85 -29.56 14.92
C THR A 177 3.01 -30.13 13.75
N LYS A 178 1.78 -29.59 13.52
CA LYS A 178 0.86 -30.09 12.50
C LYS A 178 1.15 -29.47 11.13
N SER A 179 1.46 -30.30 10.14
CA SER A 179 1.81 -29.88 8.77
C SER A 179 0.75 -28.99 8.09
N LYS A 180 -0.55 -29.18 8.37
CA LYS A 180 -1.62 -28.34 7.80
C LYS A 180 -1.45 -26.86 8.06
N TYR A 181 -0.90 -26.47 9.20
CA TYR A 181 -0.70 -25.05 9.52
C TYR A 181 0.47 -24.45 8.73
N PHE A 182 1.47 -25.25 8.36
CA PHE A 182 2.53 -24.82 7.44
C PHE A 182 1.96 -24.62 6.02
N VAL A 183 1.04 -25.48 5.58
CA VAL A 183 0.31 -25.28 4.30
C VAL A 183 -0.47 -23.96 4.36
N PHE A 184 -1.31 -23.73 5.37
CA PHE A 184 -2.05 -22.48 5.48
C PHE A 184 -1.13 -21.26 5.55
N SER A 185 -0.02 -21.35 6.28
CA SER A 185 0.97 -20.26 6.34
C SER A 185 1.48 -19.92 4.94
N MET A 186 1.87 -20.91 4.16
CA MET A 186 2.43 -20.70 2.82
C MET A 186 1.37 -20.29 1.79
N LEU A 187 0.11 -20.66 1.95
CA LEU A 187 -0.99 -20.13 1.14
C LEU A 187 -1.11 -18.61 1.32
N PHE A 188 -1.05 -18.11 2.56
CA PHE A 188 -1.11 -16.67 2.82
C PHE A 188 0.15 -15.94 2.34
N PHE A 189 1.35 -16.47 2.58
CA PHE A 189 2.56 -15.86 2.03
C PHE A 189 2.58 -15.90 0.50
N GLY A 190 2.09 -16.97 -0.12
CA GLY A 190 1.94 -17.08 -1.57
C GLY A 190 0.95 -16.06 -2.15
N LEU A 191 -0.19 -15.80 -1.47
CA LEU A 191 -1.09 -14.71 -1.84
C LEU A 191 -0.41 -13.33 -1.75
N GLY A 192 0.59 -13.17 -0.90
CA GLY A 192 1.39 -11.95 -0.81
C GLY A 192 2.06 -11.55 -2.13
N PHE A 193 2.40 -12.50 -3.01
CA PHE A 193 2.95 -12.20 -4.34
C PHE A 193 1.97 -11.43 -5.23
N TYR A 194 0.69 -11.58 -4.97
CA TYR A 194 -0.38 -10.92 -5.71
C TYR A 194 -0.85 -9.61 -5.04
N CYS A 195 -0.26 -9.25 -3.88
CA CYS A 195 -0.57 -8.00 -3.19
C CYS A 195 0.38 -6.86 -3.56
N TYR A 196 1.66 -7.14 -3.83
CA TYR A 196 2.63 -6.10 -4.15
C TYR A 196 3.86 -6.67 -4.85
N ILE A 197 4.37 -5.97 -5.87
CA ILE A 197 5.48 -6.47 -6.70
C ILE A 197 6.75 -6.75 -5.91
N LEU A 198 7.12 -5.91 -4.93
CA LEU A 198 8.33 -6.12 -4.13
C LEU A 198 8.25 -7.35 -3.23
N SER A 199 7.07 -7.94 -3.05
CA SER A 199 6.92 -9.23 -2.37
C SER A 199 7.72 -10.34 -3.04
N ALA A 200 8.02 -10.20 -4.36
CA ALA A 200 8.89 -11.11 -5.11
C ALA A 200 10.31 -11.21 -4.52
N ILE A 201 10.80 -10.16 -3.88
CA ILE A 201 12.09 -10.13 -3.18
C ILE A 201 11.88 -10.36 -1.68
N ILE A 202 10.94 -9.63 -1.09
CA ILE A 202 10.76 -9.59 0.37
C ILE A 202 10.35 -10.95 0.93
N ILE A 203 9.34 -11.62 0.34
CA ILE A 203 8.83 -12.89 0.88
C ILE A 203 9.87 -14.02 0.79
N PRO A 204 10.55 -14.27 -0.33
CA PRO A 204 11.61 -15.28 -0.39
C PRO A 204 12.75 -15.01 0.60
N VAL A 205 13.23 -13.77 0.71
CA VAL A 205 14.28 -13.40 1.66
C VAL A 205 13.82 -13.64 3.09
N LEU A 206 12.62 -13.18 3.44
CA LEU A 206 12.03 -13.37 4.77
C LEU A 206 11.92 -14.84 5.13
N LEU A 207 11.33 -15.65 4.26
CA LEU A 207 11.12 -17.07 4.51
C LEU A 207 12.43 -17.84 4.54
N ALA A 208 13.39 -17.50 3.68
CA ALA A 208 14.73 -18.13 3.70
C ALA A 208 15.43 -17.90 5.04
N VAL A 209 15.53 -16.64 5.50
CA VAL A 209 16.16 -16.30 6.79
C VAL A 209 15.42 -16.98 7.95
N LEU A 210 14.08 -16.93 7.94
CA LEU A 210 13.25 -17.47 9.01
C LEU A 210 13.33 -19.00 9.08
N PHE A 211 13.14 -19.72 7.97
CA PHE A 211 13.20 -21.19 7.96
C PHE A 211 14.61 -21.70 8.22
N LEU A 212 15.65 -21.05 7.70
CA LEU A 212 17.03 -21.41 8.02
C LEU A 212 17.28 -21.30 9.54
N THR A 213 16.85 -20.20 10.16
CA THR A 213 16.97 -20.02 11.60
C THR A 213 16.16 -21.06 12.40
N LEU A 214 14.93 -21.34 11.95
CA LEU A 214 14.06 -22.34 12.60
C LEU A 214 14.65 -23.76 12.49
N LEU A 215 15.24 -24.13 11.35
CA LEU A 215 15.91 -25.41 11.14
C LEU A 215 17.16 -25.54 12.04
N ILE A 216 18.03 -24.54 12.07
CA ILE A 216 19.22 -24.51 12.94
C ILE A 216 18.83 -24.64 14.41
N LYS A 217 17.73 -23.95 14.82
CA LYS A 217 17.21 -24.04 16.20
C LYS A 217 16.32 -25.26 16.45
N LYS A 218 16.19 -26.18 15.47
CA LYS A 218 15.37 -27.40 15.54
C LYS A 218 13.90 -27.13 15.95
N LYS A 219 13.35 -25.98 15.55
CA LYS A 219 11.96 -25.57 15.80
C LYS A 219 10.99 -26.05 14.70
N VAL A 220 11.50 -26.39 13.53
CA VAL A 220 10.73 -26.95 12.40
C VAL A 220 11.42 -28.22 11.90
N SER A 221 10.62 -29.20 11.47
CA SER A 221 11.15 -30.43 10.85
C SER A 221 11.46 -30.19 9.37
N PHE A 222 12.43 -30.95 8.83
CA PHE A 222 12.74 -30.91 7.40
C PHE A 222 11.53 -31.24 6.53
N LYS A 223 10.67 -32.19 6.95
CA LYS A 223 9.41 -32.52 6.29
C LYS A 223 8.50 -31.28 6.16
N ASN A 224 8.29 -30.53 7.24
CA ASN A 224 7.43 -29.36 7.21
C ASN A 224 8.03 -28.22 6.39
N THR A 225 9.36 -28.12 6.34
CA THR A 225 10.06 -27.17 5.47
C THR A 225 9.81 -27.51 4.00
N ILE A 226 9.95 -28.78 3.59
CA ILE A 226 9.65 -29.22 2.22
C ILE A 226 8.19 -28.92 1.87
N ILE A 227 7.24 -29.28 2.74
CA ILE A 227 5.81 -28.99 2.53
C ILE A 227 5.61 -27.48 2.31
N SER A 228 6.27 -26.63 3.10
CA SER A 228 6.20 -25.18 2.96
C SER A 228 6.72 -24.71 1.61
N VAL A 229 7.89 -25.18 1.19
CA VAL A 229 8.50 -24.82 -0.10
C VAL A 229 7.61 -25.25 -1.27
N ILE A 230 7.11 -26.48 -1.26
CA ILE A 230 6.21 -26.97 -2.31
C ILE A 230 4.92 -26.13 -2.36
N THR A 231 4.33 -25.85 -1.21
CA THR A 231 3.05 -25.11 -1.15
C THR A 231 3.23 -23.68 -1.70
N ILE A 232 4.24 -22.95 -1.26
CA ILE A 232 4.44 -21.57 -1.74
C ILE A 232 4.79 -21.55 -3.22
N PHE A 233 5.59 -22.51 -3.70
CA PHE A 233 5.93 -22.63 -5.11
C PHE A 233 4.69 -22.85 -5.99
N ILE A 234 3.77 -23.75 -5.58
CA ILE A 234 2.52 -23.99 -6.30
C ILE A 234 1.68 -22.70 -6.39
N VAL A 235 1.53 -21.97 -5.27
CA VAL A 235 0.75 -20.74 -5.27
C VAL A 235 1.43 -19.64 -6.11
N ALA A 236 2.75 -19.65 -6.18
CA ALA A 236 3.51 -18.66 -6.94
C ALA A 236 3.57 -18.96 -8.46
N ILE A 237 3.10 -20.12 -8.95
CA ILE A 237 3.21 -20.51 -10.38
C ILE A 237 2.71 -19.39 -11.31
N PRO A 238 1.49 -18.83 -11.18
CA PRO A 238 1.04 -17.78 -12.09
C PRO A 238 1.92 -16.53 -12.06
N PHE A 239 2.39 -16.16 -10.87
CA PHE A 239 3.31 -15.03 -10.71
C PHE A 239 4.68 -15.29 -11.36
N ILE A 240 5.21 -16.50 -11.23
CA ILE A 240 6.46 -16.92 -11.89
C ILE A 240 6.28 -16.90 -13.40
N LEU A 241 5.18 -17.45 -13.93
CA LEU A 241 4.87 -17.41 -15.35
C LEU A 241 4.80 -15.97 -15.88
N GLN A 242 4.17 -15.06 -15.14
CA GLN A 242 4.15 -13.64 -15.50
C GLN A 242 5.58 -13.05 -15.59
N GLY A 243 6.46 -13.41 -14.66
CA GLY A 243 7.87 -13.02 -14.71
C GLY A 243 8.57 -13.57 -15.95
N LEU A 244 8.39 -14.85 -16.28
CA LEU A 244 8.99 -15.48 -17.46
C LEU A 244 8.52 -14.83 -18.77
N VAL A 245 7.23 -14.50 -18.88
CA VAL A 245 6.68 -13.76 -20.02
C VAL A 245 7.26 -12.33 -20.08
N GLN A 246 7.32 -11.65 -18.93
CA GLN A 246 7.84 -10.27 -18.87
C GLN A 246 9.28 -10.16 -19.33
N PHE A 247 10.12 -11.13 -18.95
CA PHE A 247 11.53 -11.20 -19.39
C PHE A 247 11.72 -11.81 -20.79
N GLY A 248 10.63 -12.18 -21.47
CA GLY A 248 10.69 -12.74 -22.84
C GLY A 248 11.27 -14.15 -22.91
N ILE A 249 11.25 -14.90 -21.80
CA ILE A 249 11.71 -16.31 -21.75
C ILE A 249 10.67 -17.22 -22.36
N ILE A 250 9.37 -16.91 -22.17
CA ILE A 250 8.24 -17.59 -22.81
C ILE A 250 7.31 -16.56 -23.43
N GLU A 251 6.50 -16.99 -24.40
CA GLU A 251 5.47 -16.17 -25.04
C GLU A 251 4.28 -15.92 -24.15
N ASN A 252 3.42 -14.96 -24.53
CA ASN A 252 2.13 -14.72 -23.86
C ASN A 252 1.30 -16.00 -23.85
N LEU A 253 0.62 -16.25 -22.74
CA LEU A 253 -0.20 -17.47 -22.57
C LEU A 253 -1.43 -17.20 -21.72
N ASN A 254 -2.37 -18.14 -21.77
CA ASN A 254 -3.49 -18.21 -20.86
C ASN A 254 -3.27 -19.35 -19.85
N PHE A 255 -3.39 -19.05 -18.57
CA PHE A 255 -3.26 -20.01 -17.50
C PHE A 255 -4.53 -20.04 -16.65
N LEU A 256 -5.24 -21.16 -16.66
CA LEU A 256 -6.51 -21.34 -15.95
C LEU A 256 -7.55 -20.25 -16.24
N GLY A 257 -7.58 -19.71 -17.45
CA GLY A 257 -8.50 -18.65 -17.87
C GLY A 257 -8.03 -17.23 -17.61
N PHE A 258 -6.87 -17.05 -16.97
CA PHE A 258 -6.22 -15.77 -16.76
C PHE A 258 -5.24 -15.48 -17.88
N SER A 259 -5.22 -14.24 -18.35
CA SER A 259 -4.25 -13.76 -19.32
C SER A 259 -2.90 -13.47 -18.64
N ILE A 260 -1.84 -13.99 -19.23
CA ILE A 260 -0.45 -13.69 -18.85
C ILE A 260 0.23 -13.07 -20.07
N SER A 261 0.24 -11.75 -20.12
CA SER A 261 0.74 -10.97 -21.24
C SER A 261 1.92 -10.10 -20.81
N LYS A 262 2.86 -9.92 -21.73
CA LYS A 262 3.99 -9.01 -21.54
C LYS A 262 3.48 -7.58 -21.44
N MET A 263 3.79 -6.91 -20.34
CA MET A 263 3.51 -5.49 -20.16
C MET A 263 4.49 -4.67 -21.01
N PRO A 264 4.02 -3.80 -21.93
CA PRO A 264 4.87 -3.16 -22.92
C PRO A 264 5.88 -2.17 -22.32
N TYR A 265 5.63 -1.68 -21.10
CA TYR A 265 6.37 -0.56 -20.52
C TYR A 265 7.06 -0.86 -19.20
N TYR A 266 7.19 -2.12 -18.81
CA TYR A 266 7.79 -2.49 -17.54
C TYR A 266 9.26 -2.09 -17.48
N ASN A 267 9.58 -1.00 -16.79
CA ASN A 267 10.94 -0.49 -16.66
C ASN A 267 11.32 -0.08 -15.22
N ARG A 268 10.84 -0.79 -14.22
CA ARG A 268 11.18 -0.49 -12.80
C ARG A 268 12.64 -0.80 -12.42
N ALA A 269 13.40 -1.46 -13.28
CA ALA A 269 14.77 -1.87 -12.98
C ALA A 269 15.82 -0.76 -13.19
N VAL A 270 15.46 0.36 -13.82
CA VAL A 270 16.44 1.36 -14.31
C VAL A 270 16.69 2.51 -13.33
N GLU A 271 15.93 2.61 -12.23
CA GLU A 271 15.88 3.85 -11.46
C GLU A 271 16.79 3.94 -10.23
N SER A 272 17.55 2.91 -9.84
CA SER A 272 18.40 3.06 -8.66
C SER A 272 19.88 3.27 -9.03
N SER A 273 20.32 4.51 -8.98
CA SER A 273 21.75 4.87 -8.93
C SER A 273 22.37 4.64 -7.55
N SER A 274 21.58 4.29 -6.52
CA SER A 274 22.04 4.10 -5.15
C SER A 274 22.61 2.70 -4.94
N SER A 275 23.71 2.63 -4.18
CA SER A 275 24.34 1.36 -3.84
C SER A 275 23.50 0.55 -2.84
N PHE A 276 23.74 -0.78 -2.79
CA PHE A 276 23.11 -1.66 -1.81
C PHE A 276 23.26 -1.13 -0.37
N ILE A 277 24.45 -0.63 -0.01
CA ILE A 277 24.75 -0.13 1.34
C ILE A 277 23.97 1.15 1.63
N GLU A 278 23.91 2.09 0.68
CA GLU A 278 23.14 3.32 0.82
C GLU A 278 21.65 3.02 1.03
N ASN A 279 21.11 2.06 0.30
CA ASN A 279 19.72 1.61 0.47
C ASN A 279 19.48 1.00 1.87
N VAL A 280 20.42 0.18 2.38
CA VAL A 280 20.34 -0.40 3.74
C VAL A 280 20.36 0.70 4.79
N ILE A 281 21.28 1.67 4.67
CA ILE A 281 21.39 2.80 5.60
C ILE A 281 20.12 3.64 5.58
N SER A 282 19.61 3.96 4.40
CA SER A 282 18.37 4.71 4.24
C SER A 282 17.18 3.97 4.84
N GLY A 283 17.04 2.67 4.54
CA GLY A 283 15.96 1.85 5.11
C GLY A 283 16.02 1.74 6.63
N PHE A 284 17.22 1.65 7.17
CA PHE A 284 17.44 1.66 8.61
C PHE A 284 17.06 3.02 9.22
N ALA A 285 17.50 4.12 8.61
CA ALA A 285 17.15 5.47 9.06
C ALA A 285 15.64 5.70 9.04
N PHE A 286 14.95 5.29 7.98
CA PHE A 286 13.48 5.35 7.88
C PHE A 286 12.77 4.52 8.95
N THR A 287 13.32 3.36 9.31
CA THR A 287 12.72 2.49 10.30
C THR A 287 12.88 3.02 11.71
N ILE A 288 14.05 3.59 12.03
CA ILE A 288 14.38 4.04 13.41
C ILE A 288 14.02 5.52 13.64
N PHE A 289 14.18 6.34 12.62
CA PHE A 289 13.95 7.79 12.68
C PHE A 289 12.95 8.27 11.62
N PRO A 290 11.74 7.70 11.60
CA PRO A 290 10.76 8.01 10.56
C PRO A 290 10.37 9.50 10.51
N ASP A 291 10.40 10.21 11.64
CA ASP A 291 10.00 11.63 11.72
C ASP A 291 11.01 12.57 11.06
N LEU A 292 12.23 12.10 10.77
CA LEU A 292 13.29 12.88 10.12
C LEU A 292 13.20 12.83 8.60
N VAL A 293 12.25 12.10 8.07
CA VAL A 293 12.12 11.86 6.65
C VAL A 293 10.81 12.44 6.12
N THR A 294 10.90 13.17 5.03
CA THR A 294 9.73 13.66 4.29
C THR A 294 8.98 12.47 3.71
N ILE A 295 7.71 12.33 4.06
CA ILE A 295 6.87 11.20 3.67
C ILE A 295 5.90 11.68 2.59
N ASP A 296 5.69 10.84 1.58
CA ASP A 296 4.66 10.99 0.58
C ASP A 296 3.25 10.86 1.21
N SER A 297 2.24 11.48 0.62
CA SER A 297 0.87 11.59 1.16
C SER A 297 0.17 10.25 1.48
N CYS A 298 0.75 9.12 1.04
CA CYS A 298 0.25 7.76 1.32
C CYS A 298 1.21 6.89 2.14
N SER A 299 2.34 7.44 2.55
CA SER A 299 3.35 6.72 3.33
C SER A 299 3.17 7.02 4.81
N PHE A 300 2.75 6.03 5.57
CA PHE A 300 2.53 6.18 7.00
C PHE A 300 3.50 5.31 7.79
N ASN A 301 4.13 5.91 8.78
CA ASN A 301 5.07 5.19 9.63
C ASN A 301 4.33 4.32 10.64
N TYR A 302 4.90 3.16 10.94
CA TYR A 302 4.34 2.28 11.97
C TYR A 302 4.40 2.90 13.36
N GLN A 303 5.36 3.80 13.61
CA GLN A 303 5.55 4.57 14.84
C GLN A 303 6.40 5.82 14.57
N ASN A 304 6.62 6.63 15.63
CA ASN A 304 7.55 7.76 15.61
C ASN A 304 8.99 7.32 15.95
N SER A 305 9.95 8.23 15.91
CA SER A 305 11.37 7.97 16.20
C SER A 305 11.60 7.45 17.62
N PHE A 306 10.79 7.85 18.60
CA PHE A 306 10.86 7.28 19.95
C PHE A 306 10.52 5.78 19.94
N GLY A 307 9.49 5.38 19.19
CA GLY A 307 9.15 3.98 18.95
C GLY A 307 10.25 3.21 18.21
N GLY A 308 10.91 3.85 17.24
CA GLY A 308 12.05 3.27 16.53
C GLY A 308 13.25 3.00 17.45
N ILE A 309 13.58 3.93 18.36
CA ILE A 309 14.61 3.70 19.39
C ILE A 309 14.23 2.52 20.29
N LEU A 310 12.97 2.44 20.69
CA LEU A 310 12.46 1.30 21.48
C LEU A 310 12.56 -0.01 20.71
N LEU A 311 12.37 -0.03 19.39
CA LEU A 311 12.60 -1.20 18.55
C LEU A 311 14.05 -1.67 18.65
N LEU A 312 15.03 -0.78 18.55
CA LEU A 312 16.45 -1.14 18.74
C LEU A 312 16.70 -1.76 20.11
N LEU A 313 16.20 -1.13 21.17
CA LEU A 313 16.32 -1.65 22.54
C LEU A 313 15.65 -3.02 22.67
N GLY A 314 14.52 -3.24 22.01
CA GLY A 314 13.82 -4.53 21.98
C GLY A 314 14.62 -5.63 21.27
N ILE A 315 15.25 -5.31 20.16
CA ILE A 315 16.15 -6.23 19.43
C ILE A 315 17.34 -6.58 20.34
N ILE A 316 17.98 -5.59 20.96
CA ILE A 316 19.11 -5.81 21.90
C ILE A 316 18.64 -6.70 23.06
N TYR A 317 17.49 -6.40 23.69
CA TYR A 317 16.93 -7.22 24.76
C TYR A 317 16.73 -8.68 24.33
N LEU A 318 16.16 -8.91 23.14
CA LEU A 318 15.97 -10.27 22.62
C LEU A 318 17.30 -10.99 22.33
N ILE A 319 18.33 -10.27 21.90
CA ILE A 319 19.66 -10.85 21.67
C ILE A 319 20.29 -11.33 22.98
N ILE A 320 20.25 -10.50 24.02
CA ILE A 320 20.92 -10.77 25.29
C ILE A 320 20.12 -11.71 26.21
N THR A 321 18.77 -11.74 26.08
CA THR A 321 17.93 -12.56 26.96
C THR A 321 18.16 -14.06 26.74
N ARG A 322 18.22 -14.82 27.84
CA ARG A 322 18.33 -16.28 27.85
C ARG A 322 17.01 -16.99 28.18
N LYS A 323 15.91 -16.24 28.28
CA LYS A 323 14.58 -16.77 28.59
C LYS A 323 14.09 -17.69 27.50
N LYS A 324 13.85 -18.97 27.84
CA LYS A 324 13.41 -20.00 26.88
C LYS A 324 12.03 -19.73 26.30
N GLU A 325 11.12 -19.17 27.11
CA GLU A 325 9.77 -18.78 26.71
C GLU A 325 9.75 -17.70 25.61
N LEU A 326 10.81 -16.91 25.48
CA LEU A 326 10.95 -15.90 24.43
C LEU A 326 11.68 -16.42 23.19
N SER A 327 12.03 -17.71 23.13
CA SER A 327 12.86 -18.25 22.05
C SER A 327 12.22 -18.10 20.66
N LEU A 328 10.91 -18.27 20.55
CA LEU A 328 10.18 -18.09 19.27
C LEU A 328 10.09 -16.61 18.89
N ALA A 329 9.75 -15.73 19.81
CA ALA A 329 9.74 -14.29 19.60
C ALA A 329 11.11 -13.77 19.14
N LYS A 330 12.18 -14.22 19.81
CA LYS A 330 13.56 -13.90 19.46
C LYS A 330 13.89 -14.29 18.01
N ILE A 331 13.58 -15.55 17.61
CA ILE A 331 13.81 -16.03 16.25
C ILE A 331 13.06 -15.13 15.25
N ILE A 332 11.78 -14.87 15.49
CA ILE A 332 10.93 -14.12 14.57
C ILE A 332 11.43 -12.68 14.43
N VAL A 333 11.56 -11.93 15.53
CA VAL A 333 11.94 -10.51 15.47
C VAL A 333 13.33 -10.32 14.84
N ILE A 334 14.31 -11.17 15.20
CA ILE A 334 15.66 -11.08 14.64
C ILE A 334 15.66 -11.46 13.15
N SER A 335 14.94 -12.53 12.77
CA SER A 335 14.85 -12.93 11.35
C SER A 335 14.17 -11.85 10.49
N PHE A 336 13.13 -11.20 11.02
CA PHE A 336 12.49 -10.07 10.35
C PHE A 336 13.43 -8.87 10.20
N SER A 337 14.19 -8.54 11.24
CA SER A 337 15.17 -7.44 11.19
C SER A 337 16.28 -7.71 10.17
N ILE A 338 16.82 -8.93 10.12
CA ILE A 338 17.84 -9.33 9.13
C ILE A 338 17.23 -9.29 7.72
N SER A 339 16.04 -9.85 7.54
CA SER A 339 15.33 -9.85 6.25
C SER A 339 15.04 -8.42 5.78
N ALA A 340 14.65 -7.52 6.69
CA ALA A 340 14.42 -6.13 6.36
C ALA A 340 15.69 -5.46 5.83
N CYS A 341 16.83 -5.62 6.51
CA CYS A 341 18.10 -5.06 6.06
C CYS A 341 18.50 -5.58 4.67
N ILE A 342 18.33 -6.89 4.41
CA ILE A 342 18.63 -7.47 3.08
C ILE A 342 17.66 -6.91 2.03
N SER A 343 16.37 -6.87 2.32
CA SER A 343 15.36 -6.38 1.39
C SER A 343 15.52 -4.89 1.07
N PHE A 344 15.90 -4.08 2.06
CA PHE A 344 16.23 -2.67 1.87
C PHE A 344 17.35 -2.49 0.84
N GLY A 345 18.39 -3.32 0.91
CA GLY A 345 19.52 -3.23 -0.01
C GLY A 345 19.15 -3.44 -1.48
N PHE A 346 18.12 -4.27 -1.75
CA PHE A 346 17.67 -4.57 -3.11
C PHE A 346 16.58 -3.63 -3.65
N ALA A 347 16.05 -2.71 -2.85
CA ALA A 347 14.99 -1.83 -3.26
C ALA A 347 15.31 -0.36 -2.96
N TYR A 348 15.11 0.48 -3.97
CA TYR A 348 15.30 1.92 -3.81
C TYR A 348 14.30 2.51 -2.82
N PHE A 349 14.81 3.25 -1.82
CA PHE A 349 14.05 3.70 -0.66
C PHE A 349 13.48 5.11 -0.77
N TYR A 350 13.56 5.73 -1.93
CA TYR A 350 13.17 7.14 -2.07
C TYR A 350 11.67 7.31 -1.73
N SER A 351 11.40 8.00 -0.63
CA SER A 351 10.09 8.51 -0.15
C SER A 351 8.93 7.52 0.08
N ALA A 352 9.09 6.22 -0.13
CA ALA A 352 7.96 5.29 -0.13
C ALA A 352 8.06 4.22 0.97
N THR A 353 7.80 4.59 2.23
CA THR A 353 7.83 3.67 3.39
C THR A 353 6.81 2.54 3.28
N TYR A 354 5.69 2.74 2.54
CA TYR A 354 4.68 1.71 2.30
C TYR A 354 5.23 0.47 1.58
N ARG A 355 6.36 0.58 0.88
CA ARG A 355 6.99 -0.55 0.17
C ARG A 355 7.41 -1.68 1.10
N PHE A 356 7.67 -1.38 2.38
CA PHE A 356 8.17 -2.32 3.38
C PHE A 356 7.22 -2.51 4.57
N ASN A 357 5.96 -2.12 4.42
CA ASN A 357 4.96 -2.21 5.48
C ASN A 357 4.69 -3.64 6.00
N ILE A 358 5.10 -4.67 5.27
CA ILE A 358 5.05 -6.08 5.70
C ILE A 358 5.78 -6.31 7.04
N TYR A 359 6.80 -5.51 7.35
CA TYR A 359 7.58 -5.63 8.59
C TYR A 359 6.91 -4.98 9.80
N ASN A 360 5.94 -4.08 9.60
CA ASN A 360 5.43 -3.18 10.62
C ASN A 360 4.85 -3.88 11.86
N TYR A 361 4.07 -4.95 11.71
CA TYR A 361 3.54 -5.68 12.86
C TYR A 361 4.65 -6.27 13.75
N ILE A 362 5.70 -6.79 13.15
CA ILE A 362 6.82 -7.40 13.90
C ILE A 362 7.72 -6.32 14.50
N PHE A 363 7.87 -5.17 13.83
CA PHE A 363 8.56 -4.02 14.41
C PHE A 363 7.79 -3.45 15.62
N ILE A 364 6.46 -3.40 15.56
CA ILE A 364 5.62 -3.05 16.72
C ILE A 364 5.84 -4.03 17.88
N LEU A 365 5.92 -5.33 17.61
CA LEU A 365 6.27 -6.32 18.63
C LEU A 365 7.69 -6.07 19.20
N GLY A 366 8.65 -5.76 18.34
CA GLY A 366 10.01 -5.38 18.73
C GLY A 366 10.02 -4.14 19.65
N THR A 367 9.25 -3.12 19.32
CA THR A 367 9.05 -1.92 20.16
C THR A 367 8.46 -2.28 21.54
N ALA A 368 7.48 -3.18 21.59
CA ALA A 368 6.92 -3.64 22.86
C ALA A 368 7.98 -4.36 23.73
N PHE A 369 8.90 -5.11 23.12
CA PHE A 369 10.06 -5.68 23.85
C PHE A 369 11.03 -4.61 24.35
N GLY A 370 11.19 -3.49 23.65
CA GLY A 370 11.97 -2.35 24.13
C GLY A 370 11.37 -1.72 25.38
N ILE A 371 10.04 -1.58 25.43
CA ILE A 371 9.33 -1.14 26.64
C ILE A 371 9.56 -2.14 27.77
N GLN A 372 9.49 -3.43 27.50
CA GLN A 372 9.75 -4.47 28.51
C GLN A 372 11.20 -4.39 29.02
N PHE A 373 12.17 -4.12 28.16
CA PHE A 373 13.57 -3.94 28.55
C PHE A 373 13.72 -2.76 29.50
N ILE A 374 13.19 -1.58 29.18
CA ILE A 374 13.19 -0.41 30.05
C ILE A 374 12.46 -0.69 31.38
N SER A 375 11.32 -1.38 31.31
CA SER A 375 10.53 -1.76 32.51
C SER A 375 11.28 -2.70 33.43
N SER A 376 12.28 -3.43 32.94
CA SER A 376 13.14 -4.30 33.76
C SER A 376 14.21 -3.53 34.57
N ALA A 377 14.43 -2.24 34.25
CA ALA A 377 15.30 -1.39 35.03
C ALA A 377 14.74 -1.17 36.44
N LYS A 378 15.63 -1.04 37.44
CA LYS A 378 15.25 -0.89 38.84
C LYS A 378 14.61 0.47 39.21
N ILE A 379 14.27 1.28 38.20
CA ILE A 379 13.66 2.61 38.37
C ILE A 379 12.14 2.44 38.50
N LYS A 380 11.58 2.90 39.62
CA LYS A 380 10.14 2.81 39.91
C LYS A 380 9.30 3.50 38.82
N ASN A 381 8.30 2.79 38.29
CA ASN A 381 7.34 3.27 37.30
C ASN A 381 7.91 3.63 35.91
N ILE A 382 9.21 3.42 35.63
CA ILE A 382 9.81 3.82 34.34
C ILE A 382 9.09 3.20 33.14
N GLY A 383 8.69 1.93 33.24
CA GLY A 383 7.96 1.27 32.14
C GLY A 383 6.60 1.92 31.88
N LYS A 384 5.86 2.33 32.90
CA LYS A 384 4.58 3.04 32.74
C LYS A 384 4.78 4.41 32.10
N ILE A 385 5.80 5.15 32.54
CA ILE A 385 6.16 6.46 31.99
C ILE A 385 6.52 6.31 30.50
N THR A 386 7.32 5.31 30.15
CA THR A 386 7.70 5.02 28.75
C THR A 386 6.48 4.71 27.88
N ILE A 387 5.53 3.90 28.35
CA ILE A 387 4.29 3.60 27.63
C ILE A 387 3.48 4.87 27.40
N ILE A 388 3.28 5.67 28.44
CA ILE A 388 2.52 6.92 28.36
C ILE A 388 3.21 7.91 27.39
N ALA A 389 4.52 8.08 27.49
CA ALA A 389 5.29 8.93 26.60
C ALA A 389 5.19 8.47 25.14
N LEU A 390 5.26 7.17 24.89
CA LEU A 390 5.11 6.61 23.55
C LEU A 390 3.70 6.85 22.98
N ILE A 391 2.67 6.61 23.78
CA ILE A 391 1.28 6.86 23.35
C ILE A 391 1.08 8.34 23.04
N ILE A 392 1.48 9.24 23.93
CA ILE A 392 1.35 10.69 23.72
C ILE A 392 2.12 11.14 22.48
N SER A 393 3.38 10.72 22.33
CA SER A 393 4.19 11.10 21.16
C SER A 393 3.62 10.52 19.86
N SER A 394 3.12 9.28 19.87
CA SER A 394 2.48 8.67 18.70
C SER A 394 1.19 9.38 18.31
N LEU A 395 0.35 9.75 19.27
CA LEU A 395 -0.86 10.53 19.01
C LEU A 395 -0.53 11.94 18.51
N ALA A 396 0.50 12.59 19.05
CA ALA A 396 0.95 13.92 18.62
C ALA A 396 1.46 13.87 17.16
N VAL A 397 2.31 12.90 16.82
CA VAL A 397 2.80 12.72 15.44
C VAL A 397 1.66 12.34 14.49
N SER A 398 0.75 11.47 14.90
CA SER A 398 -0.43 11.13 14.10
C SER A 398 -1.31 12.35 13.86
N GLY A 399 -1.59 13.13 14.90
CA GLY A 399 -2.39 14.36 14.80
C GLY A 399 -1.72 15.42 13.91
N TYR A 400 -0.41 15.59 14.03
CA TYR A 400 0.36 16.48 13.17
C TYR A 400 0.33 16.02 11.71
N SER A 401 0.61 14.73 11.47
CA SER A 401 0.57 14.16 10.12
C SER A 401 -0.81 14.31 9.52
N PHE A 402 -1.86 14.05 10.30
CA PHE A 402 -3.24 14.25 9.86
C PHE A 402 -3.50 15.72 9.48
N ALA A 403 -3.17 16.67 10.35
CA ALA A 403 -3.38 18.09 10.10
C ALA A 403 -2.55 18.60 8.92
N TYR A 404 -1.37 18.06 8.70
CA TYR A 404 -0.47 18.47 7.63
C TYR A 404 -0.86 17.90 6.28
N TYR A 405 -1.08 16.56 6.19
CA TYR A 405 -1.32 15.87 4.91
C TYR A 405 -2.77 15.91 4.43
N PHE A 406 -3.73 16.04 5.37
CA PHE A 406 -5.14 15.95 5.04
C PHE A 406 -5.91 17.25 5.26
N ASN A 407 -5.20 18.39 5.34
CA ASN A 407 -5.89 19.66 5.28
C ASN A 407 -6.41 19.93 3.85
N LYS A 408 -7.48 20.68 3.74
CA LYS A 408 -8.18 20.93 2.48
C LYS A 408 -7.27 21.56 1.42
N ASP A 409 -6.47 22.55 1.79
CA ASP A 409 -5.61 23.29 0.86
C ASP A 409 -4.49 22.40 0.31
N LYS A 410 -3.93 21.53 1.17
CA LYS A 410 -2.90 20.58 0.78
C LYS A 410 -3.47 19.55 -0.21
N ILE A 411 -4.62 18.97 0.09
CA ILE A 411 -5.31 18.00 -0.80
C ILE A 411 -5.67 18.63 -2.15
N GLU A 412 -6.10 19.90 -2.16
CA GLU A 412 -6.46 20.60 -3.40
C GLU A 412 -5.24 20.97 -4.25
N SER A 413 -4.10 21.17 -3.63
CA SER A 413 -2.83 21.50 -4.31
C SER A 413 -1.95 20.28 -4.60
N ASP A 414 -2.22 19.14 -3.97
CA ASP A 414 -1.42 17.93 -4.12
C ASP A 414 -1.76 17.22 -5.44
N ILE A 415 -0.72 17.02 -6.23
CA ILE A 415 -0.81 16.34 -7.52
C ILE A 415 -1.20 14.85 -7.38
N PHE A 416 -1.07 14.25 -6.20
CA PHE A 416 -1.46 12.86 -5.94
C PHE A 416 -2.96 12.65 -5.67
N TYR A 417 -3.76 13.72 -5.66
CA TYR A 417 -5.20 13.62 -5.55
C TYR A 417 -5.91 14.15 -6.80
N GLU A 418 -6.97 13.46 -7.22
CA GLU A 418 -7.69 13.77 -8.47
C GLU A 418 -8.59 15.01 -8.40
N LYS A 419 -8.58 15.74 -7.28
CA LYS A 419 -9.50 16.86 -7.04
C LYS A 419 -9.27 18.05 -7.96
N SER A 420 -8.01 18.38 -8.23
CA SER A 420 -7.66 19.53 -9.06
C SER A 420 -8.19 19.40 -10.50
N ILE A 421 -7.96 18.25 -11.15
CA ILE A 421 -8.44 18.02 -12.51
C ILE A 421 -9.96 17.86 -12.56
N THR A 422 -10.56 17.17 -11.57
CA THR A 422 -12.01 16.99 -11.51
C THR A 422 -12.72 18.31 -11.37
N ASN A 423 -12.31 19.18 -10.45
CA ASN A 423 -12.87 20.52 -10.29
C ASN A 423 -12.69 21.39 -11.55
N SER A 424 -11.55 21.24 -12.24
CA SER A 424 -11.30 21.97 -13.49
C SER A 424 -12.27 21.53 -14.60
N LEU A 425 -12.50 20.24 -14.74
CA LEU A 425 -13.45 19.69 -15.71
C LEU A 425 -14.91 20.08 -15.38
N ASP A 426 -15.33 19.97 -14.11
CA ASP A 426 -16.66 20.41 -13.68
C ASP A 426 -16.90 21.90 -14.01
N PHE A 427 -15.89 22.73 -13.78
CA PHE A 427 -15.99 24.15 -14.12
C PHE A 427 -16.04 24.39 -15.64
N ALA A 428 -15.20 23.66 -16.39
CA ALA A 428 -15.13 23.76 -17.85
C ALA A 428 -16.46 23.34 -18.53
N GLU A 429 -17.07 22.24 -18.08
CA GLU A 429 -18.39 21.77 -18.54
C GLU A 429 -19.48 22.81 -18.37
N ASN A 430 -19.43 23.60 -17.29
CA ASN A 430 -20.38 24.69 -17.04
C ASN A 430 -20.13 25.93 -17.94
N LYS A 431 -19.05 25.94 -18.73
CA LYS A 431 -18.68 27.08 -19.61
C LYS A 431 -18.88 26.81 -21.09
N THR A 432 -18.95 25.56 -21.50
CA THR A 432 -19.17 25.18 -22.89
C THR A 432 -19.99 23.91 -23.00
N ASN A 433 -20.81 23.83 -24.07
CA ASN A 433 -21.46 22.59 -24.50
C ASN A 433 -20.66 21.89 -25.62
N ASN A 434 -19.53 22.46 -26.02
CA ASN A 434 -18.64 21.93 -27.05
C ASN A 434 -17.55 21.06 -26.42
N SER A 435 -16.59 20.61 -27.23
CA SER A 435 -15.42 19.91 -26.74
C SER A 435 -14.57 20.79 -25.81
N ILE A 436 -13.92 20.14 -24.85
CA ILE A 436 -12.95 20.78 -23.94
C ILE A 436 -11.56 20.34 -24.37
N ASP A 437 -10.69 21.31 -24.62
CA ASP A 437 -9.29 21.02 -24.89
C ASP A 437 -8.48 20.91 -23.58
N ILE A 438 -7.74 19.82 -23.42
CA ILE A 438 -6.77 19.63 -22.34
C ILE A 438 -5.36 19.67 -22.94
N VAL A 439 -4.56 20.59 -22.48
CA VAL A 439 -3.21 20.78 -22.99
C VAL A 439 -2.24 19.84 -22.28
N TYR A 440 -1.50 19.03 -23.04
CA TYR A 440 -0.43 18.20 -22.50
C TYR A 440 0.66 19.04 -21.82
N SER A 441 1.24 18.49 -20.75
CA SER A 441 2.33 19.14 -20.04
C SER A 441 3.51 19.48 -20.94
N ASN A 442 4.09 20.66 -20.76
CA ASN A 442 5.26 21.13 -21.49
C ASN A 442 6.57 21.01 -20.70
N ASN A 443 6.63 20.15 -19.70
CA ASN A 443 7.83 19.95 -18.90
C ASN A 443 9.04 19.55 -19.76
N ASN A 444 10.20 20.14 -19.49
CA ASN A 444 11.43 19.89 -20.25
C ASN A 444 12.04 18.51 -20.00
N ILE A 445 11.74 17.90 -18.86
CA ILE A 445 12.23 16.56 -18.50
C ILE A 445 11.24 15.55 -19.07
N VAL A 446 11.68 14.79 -20.09
CA VAL A 446 10.85 13.84 -20.84
C VAL A 446 10.09 12.88 -19.94
N PHE A 447 10.75 12.33 -18.95
CA PHE A 447 10.18 11.42 -17.98
C PHE A 447 9.03 12.04 -17.16
N ILE A 448 9.26 13.25 -16.62
CA ILE A 448 8.23 13.97 -15.84
C ILE A 448 7.06 14.33 -16.74
N LYS A 449 7.34 14.81 -17.96
CA LYS A 449 6.32 15.13 -18.96
C LYS A 449 5.43 13.94 -19.27
N MET A 450 6.04 12.80 -19.52
CA MET A 450 5.36 11.55 -19.82
C MET A 450 4.46 11.11 -18.66
N ALA A 451 4.98 11.10 -17.42
CA ALA A 451 4.22 10.75 -16.22
C ALA A 451 3.02 11.68 -15.99
N ARG A 452 3.20 12.98 -16.21
CA ARG A 452 2.12 13.98 -16.07
C ARG A 452 1.03 13.79 -17.12
N ASN A 453 1.42 13.54 -18.37
CA ASN A 453 0.47 13.36 -19.47
C ASN A 453 -0.35 12.07 -19.30
N GLN A 454 0.27 10.98 -18.85
CA GLN A 454 -0.48 9.76 -18.50
C GLN A 454 -1.45 9.98 -17.36
N ARG A 455 -0.99 10.63 -16.30
CA ARG A 455 -1.85 10.96 -15.17
C ARG A 455 -3.05 11.78 -15.64
N LEU A 456 -2.81 12.84 -16.41
CA LEU A 456 -3.86 13.71 -16.94
C LEU A 456 -4.92 12.92 -17.72
N TYR A 457 -4.48 12.02 -18.60
CA TYR A 457 -5.37 11.14 -19.37
C TYR A 457 -6.17 10.20 -18.47
N ILE A 458 -5.50 9.49 -17.56
CA ILE A 458 -6.12 8.53 -16.64
C ILE A 458 -7.09 9.22 -15.68
N SER A 459 -6.73 10.38 -15.15
CA SER A 459 -7.60 11.17 -14.26
C SER A 459 -8.84 11.65 -14.98
N THR A 460 -8.71 12.01 -16.24
CA THR A 460 -9.85 12.37 -17.10
C THR A 460 -10.74 11.15 -17.36
N MET A 461 -10.18 10.00 -17.70
CA MET A 461 -10.95 8.75 -17.80
C MET A 461 -11.70 8.42 -16.51
N PHE A 462 -11.06 8.65 -15.37
CA PHE A 462 -11.66 8.40 -14.06
C PHE A 462 -12.85 9.31 -13.79
N LYS A 463 -12.76 10.59 -14.13
CA LYS A 463 -13.90 11.54 -14.02
C LYS A 463 -15.14 11.00 -14.72
N TYR A 464 -14.96 10.36 -15.87
CA TYR A 464 -16.04 9.80 -16.69
C TYR A 464 -16.13 8.26 -16.63
N ILE A 465 -15.78 7.67 -15.51
CA ILE A 465 -15.62 6.20 -15.32
C ILE A 465 -16.81 5.36 -15.78
N ASN A 466 -18.01 5.92 -15.82
CA ASN A 466 -19.23 5.26 -16.30
C ASN A 466 -19.59 5.58 -17.75
N GLU A 467 -18.95 6.57 -18.35
CA GLU A 467 -19.38 7.21 -19.59
C GLU A 467 -18.34 7.17 -20.72
N TYR A 468 -17.06 7.00 -20.39
CA TYR A 468 -16.00 6.98 -21.42
C TYR A 468 -16.03 5.70 -22.26
N ASP A 469 -15.56 5.82 -23.52
CA ASP A 469 -15.29 4.69 -24.39
C ASP A 469 -13.84 4.24 -24.22
N SER A 470 -13.64 3.00 -23.77
CA SER A 470 -12.31 2.41 -23.53
C SER A 470 -11.72 1.71 -24.77
N SER A 471 -12.41 1.70 -25.91
CA SER A 471 -11.98 0.96 -27.10
C SER A 471 -10.57 1.32 -27.58
N ASN A 472 -10.16 2.57 -27.42
CA ASN A 472 -8.87 3.11 -27.82
C ASN A 472 -7.89 3.31 -26.66
N ALA A 473 -8.23 2.95 -25.42
CA ALA A 473 -7.41 3.26 -24.24
C ALA A 473 -5.97 2.71 -24.35
N LYS A 474 -5.80 1.51 -24.90
CA LYS A 474 -4.48 0.90 -25.12
C LYS A 474 -3.63 1.71 -26.09
N GLU A 475 -4.20 2.12 -27.21
CA GLU A 475 -3.52 2.90 -28.24
C GLU A 475 -3.12 4.28 -27.71
N GLU A 476 -3.99 4.92 -26.95
CA GLU A 476 -3.74 6.23 -26.38
C GLU A 476 -2.68 6.23 -25.28
N MET A 477 -2.71 5.24 -24.40
CA MET A 477 -1.65 5.05 -23.39
C MET A 477 -0.30 4.80 -24.08
N LEU A 478 -0.30 4.03 -25.17
CA LEU A 478 0.87 3.75 -26.00
C LEU A 478 1.40 5.01 -26.67
N ASN A 479 0.51 5.82 -27.23
CA ASN A 479 0.84 7.09 -27.84
C ASN A 479 1.56 8.04 -26.86
N ILE A 480 1.04 8.20 -25.64
CA ILE A 480 1.65 9.03 -24.60
C ILE A 480 3.04 8.51 -24.23
N TYR A 481 3.25 7.21 -24.23
CA TYR A 481 4.54 6.60 -23.90
C TYR A 481 5.56 6.75 -25.04
N ILE A 482 5.23 6.29 -26.26
CA ILE A 482 6.16 6.29 -27.41
C ILE A 482 6.51 7.72 -27.81
N ASN A 483 5.50 8.58 -27.85
CA ASN A 483 5.65 9.98 -28.27
C ASN A 483 5.84 10.92 -27.07
N SER A 484 6.49 10.46 -26.01
CA SER A 484 6.63 11.16 -24.73
C SER A 484 7.13 12.60 -24.83
N LYS A 485 7.94 12.93 -25.83
CA LYS A 485 8.39 14.32 -26.10
C LYS A 485 7.28 15.20 -26.64
N ASN A 486 6.47 14.68 -27.55
CA ASN A 486 5.34 15.37 -28.19
C ASN A 486 4.25 14.33 -28.47
N PRO A 487 3.38 13.99 -27.49
CA PRO A 487 2.28 13.08 -27.74
C PRO A 487 1.39 13.58 -28.87
N ASN A 488 0.92 12.68 -29.71
CA ASN A 488 -0.05 13.01 -30.73
C ASN A 488 -1.34 13.49 -30.08
N GLU A 489 -2.04 14.40 -30.72
CA GLU A 489 -3.37 14.83 -30.29
C GLU A 489 -4.34 13.65 -30.36
N ASN A 490 -5.20 13.53 -29.36
CA ASN A 490 -6.22 12.49 -29.29
C ASN A 490 -7.54 13.00 -28.69
N THR A 491 -8.58 12.21 -28.77
CA THR A 491 -9.91 12.57 -28.28
C THR A 491 -10.51 11.45 -27.45
N LEU A 492 -10.78 11.72 -26.17
CA LEU A 492 -11.56 10.86 -25.31
C LEU A 492 -13.05 11.09 -25.59
N LYS A 493 -13.72 10.09 -26.14
CA LYS A 493 -15.18 10.13 -26.39
C LYS A 493 -15.94 9.82 -25.11
N ILE A 494 -16.89 10.69 -24.79
CA ILE A 494 -17.80 10.54 -23.67
C ILE A 494 -19.20 10.28 -24.23
N LYS A 495 -20.00 9.44 -23.58
CA LYS A 495 -21.41 9.27 -23.91
C LYS A 495 -22.07 10.65 -23.88
N ASN A 496 -23.06 10.93 -24.65
CA ASN A 496 -23.76 12.23 -24.77
C ASN A 496 -23.11 13.26 -25.71
N ASN A 497 -22.31 12.80 -26.69
CA ASN A 497 -21.67 13.65 -27.72
C ASN A 497 -20.61 14.65 -27.22
N ASN A 498 -20.27 14.65 -25.95
CA ASN A 498 -19.15 15.44 -25.45
C ASN A 498 -17.82 14.73 -25.73
N SER A 499 -16.82 15.50 -26.04
CA SER A 499 -15.47 14.99 -26.24
C SER A 499 -14.43 15.84 -25.50
N ILE A 500 -13.43 15.17 -24.98
CA ILE A 500 -12.26 15.83 -24.40
C ILE A 500 -11.10 15.61 -25.38
N ASN A 501 -10.54 16.71 -25.87
CA ASN A 501 -9.40 16.64 -26.78
C ASN A 501 -8.11 16.88 -25.99
N PHE A 502 -7.15 15.98 -26.12
CA PHE A 502 -5.81 16.17 -25.61
C PHE A 502 -4.94 16.78 -26.70
N VAL A 503 -4.46 17.99 -26.48
CA VAL A 503 -3.82 18.80 -27.52
C VAL A 503 -2.37 19.12 -27.17
N SER A 504 -1.57 19.30 -28.23
CA SER A 504 -0.17 19.68 -28.09
C SER A 504 -0.01 21.06 -27.44
N PRO A 505 0.96 21.27 -26.52
CA PRO A 505 1.25 22.61 -25.97
C PRO A 505 1.74 23.61 -27.03
N LYS A 506 2.07 23.15 -28.23
CA LYS A 506 2.46 24.00 -29.37
C LYS A 506 1.28 24.47 -30.21
N LYS A 507 0.09 23.89 -30.04
CA LYS A 507 -1.14 24.29 -30.73
C LYS A 507 -1.49 25.73 -30.35
N ILE A 508 -2.01 26.48 -31.33
CA ILE A 508 -2.66 27.77 -31.04
C ILE A 508 -4.05 27.48 -30.51
N LEU A 509 -4.31 27.88 -29.27
CA LEU A 509 -5.55 27.57 -28.56
C LEU A 509 -6.61 28.64 -28.91
N ASN A 510 -7.65 28.23 -29.63
CA ASN A 510 -8.78 29.08 -30.04
C ASN A 510 -10.13 28.54 -29.61
N ASP A 511 -10.17 27.39 -28.95
CA ASP A 511 -11.40 26.77 -28.51
C ASP A 511 -12.07 27.59 -27.39
N ASP A 512 -13.36 27.37 -27.16
CA ASP A 512 -14.13 28.16 -26.18
C ASP A 512 -13.61 27.95 -24.74
N VAL A 513 -13.15 26.75 -24.44
CA VAL A 513 -12.59 26.38 -23.14
C VAL A 513 -11.39 25.47 -23.33
N PHE A 514 -10.31 25.75 -22.62
CA PHE A 514 -9.19 24.83 -22.49
C PHE A 514 -8.64 24.77 -21.06
N ILE A 515 -8.01 23.63 -20.71
CA ILE A 515 -7.39 23.36 -19.41
C ILE A 515 -5.90 23.13 -19.61
N ALA A 516 -5.07 23.73 -18.76
CA ALA A 516 -3.62 23.53 -18.79
C ALA A 516 -3.03 23.47 -17.37
N GLU A 517 -1.85 22.88 -17.21
CA GLU A 517 -1.10 22.98 -15.96
C GLU A 517 -0.76 24.45 -15.67
N THR A 518 -0.99 24.88 -14.44
CA THR A 518 -0.76 26.28 -14.01
C THR A 518 0.69 26.73 -14.25
N ASN A 519 1.65 25.83 -14.08
CA ASN A 519 3.07 26.10 -14.28
C ASN A 519 3.46 26.22 -15.76
N ASP A 520 2.65 25.70 -16.69
CA ASP A 520 2.95 25.72 -18.12
C ASP A 520 2.33 26.91 -18.87
N ILE A 521 1.49 27.71 -18.21
CA ILE A 521 0.71 28.82 -18.83
C ILE A 521 1.58 29.79 -19.62
N SER A 522 2.77 30.11 -19.13
CA SER A 522 3.69 31.07 -19.78
C SER A 522 4.18 30.59 -21.15
N THR A 523 4.11 29.30 -21.43
CA THR A 523 4.59 28.67 -22.67
C THR A 523 3.50 28.51 -23.72
N LEU A 524 2.23 28.73 -23.37
CA LEU A 524 1.07 28.48 -24.23
C LEU A 524 0.85 29.63 -25.24
N LYS A 525 0.35 29.26 -26.40
CA LYS A 525 0.01 30.19 -27.50
C LYS A 525 -1.49 30.42 -27.56
N TYR A 526 -1.97 31.51 -26.99
CA TYR A 526 -3.38 31.92 -27.01
C TYR A 526 -3.49 33.44 -26.93
N ASP A 527 -4.63 34.00 -27.39
CA ASP A 527 -4.89 35.44 -27.24
C ASP A 527 -5.39 35.76 -25.84
N LYS A 528 -4.49 36.31 -25.01
CA LYS A 528 -4.77 36.63 -23.61
C LYS A 528 -5.96 37.57 -23.40
N LYS A 529 -6.35 38.35 -24.42
CA LYS A 529 -7.47 39.30 -24.33
C LYS A 529 -8.82 38.63 -24.45
N LEU A 530 -8.87 37.44 -25.07
CA LEU A 530 -10.12 36.71 -25.33
C LEU A 530 -10.53 35.81 -24.18
N TYR A 531 -9.60 35.47 -23.27
CA TYR A 531 -9.87 34.47 -22.23
C TYR A 531 -9.83 35.05 -20.83
N LYS A 532 -10.86 34.69 -20.04
CA LYS A 532 -10.83 34.70 -18.60
C LYS A 532 -10.22 33.39 -18.10
N TYR A 533 -9.76 33.34 -16.86
CA TYR A 533 -9.23 32.11 -16.30
C TYR A 533 -9.62 31.93 -14.83
N LYS A 534 -9.64 30.66 -14.39
CA LYS A 534 -9.81 30.26 -13.00
C LYS A 534 -8.91 29.07 -12.69
N SER A 535 -8.13 29.17 -11.61
CA SER A 535 -7.20 28.12 -11.20
C SER A 535 -7.82 27.20 -10.15
N PHE A 536 -7.48 25.92 -10.23
CA PHE A 536 -7.92 24.83 -9.35
C PHE A 536 -6.67 24.00 -8.96
N GLY A 537 -5.86 24.51 -8.05
CA GLY A 537 -4.60 23.87 -7.66
C GLY A 537 -3.61 23.75 -8.82
N VAL A 538 -3.36 22.55 -9.28
CA VAL A 538 -2.38 22.25 -10.33
C VAL A 538 -2.83 22.73 -11.71
N TYR A 539 -4.13 22.85 -11.96
CA TYR A 539 -4.69 23.19 -13.27
C TYR A 539 -5.40 24.53 -13.29
N THR A 540 -5.36 25.16 -14.44
CA THR A 540 -6.06 26.41 -14.73
C THR A 540 -6.97 26.21 -15.95
N VAL A 541 -8.22 26.65 -15.82
CA VAL A 541 -9.23 26.65 -16.88
C VAL A 541 -9.29 28.03 -17.49
N PHE A 542 -9.19 28.07 -18.82
CA PHE A 542 -9.36 29.27 -19.64
C PHE A 542 -10.66 29.19 -20.38
N TYR A 543 -11.43 30.28 -20.43
CA TYR A 543 -12.74 30.33 -21.07
C TYR A 543 -13.01 31.73 -21.63
N LYS A 544 -13.72 31.78 -22.76
CA LYS A 544 -14.17 33.02 -23.40
C LYS A 544 -15.34 33.67 -22.69
#